data_516798aa21385b06d9e1895edbb75cf4
#
_entry.id   516798aa21385b06d9e1895edbb75cf4
#
_cell.length_a   1.000
_cell.length_b   1.000
_cell.length_c   1.000
_cell.angle_alpha   90.00
_cell.angle_beta   90.00
_cell.angle_gamma   90.00
#
_symmetry.space_group_name_H-M   'P 1'
#
loop_
_entity.id
_entity.type
_entity.pdbx_description
1 polymer ?
#
loop_
_entity_poly.entity_id
_entity_poly.type
_entity_poly.pdbx_seq_one_letter_code
_entity_poly.pdbx_strand_id
1 'polypeptide(L)'
;MNRGTYGPAFKGAAGFKRYRDSAMDMETATFEVGGMSCQGCVANLTSALQSVEGVASVEVEIGSAVVHHEDVAAATLSGAITGAGFTVPESNFNWGDRAVWKQSAHNTKWCLVGCSIGDFGTIAFFQFILTDVSWPTMNIMLLAMFNGLMTSIALETFILTKQMTISQAFRTACGMSLISMLSMEAAMNIVDVLITGGAMLAWYTLPPMLLAGFLTPWPYNYWRLKKYDKACC
;
A
#
# COMPACT_ATOMS: atom_id res chain seq x y z
N MET A 1 -50.82 28.25 12.04
CA MET A 1 -51.09 26.82 12.25
C MET A 1 -50.68 26.08 10.99
N ASN A 2 -49.51 25.44 10.97
CA ASN A 2 -49.31 24.31 10.12
C ASN A 2 -48.09 23.50 10.66
N ARG A 3 -48.35 22.24 10.98
CA ARG A 3 -47.40 21.34 11.64
C ARG A 3 -46.61 20.61 10.56
N GLY A 4 -45.29 20.71 10.55
CA GLY A 4 -44.39 19.91 9.74
C GLY A 4 -44.04 18.61 10.45
N THR A 5 -44.30 17.53 9.77
CA THR A 5 -44.08 16.15 10.18
C THR A 5 -42.60 15.78 10.09
N TYR A 6 -42.08 15.27 11.21
CA TYR A 6 -40.77 14.60 11.29
C TYR A 6 -40.84 13.20 10.67
N GLY A 7 -39.96 12.90 9.72
CA GLY A 7 -39.71 11.56 9.21
C GLY A 7 -38.49 10.91 9.89
N PRO A 8 -38.37 9.58 9.95
CA PRO A 8 -37.50 8.89 10.88
C PRO A 8 -36.01 8.84 10.46
N ALA A 9 -35.16 8.89 11.48
CA ALA A 9 -33.71 8.79 11.41
C ALA A 9 -33.25 7.44 10.84
N PHE A 10 -32.40 7.46 9.82
CA PHE A 10 -31.65 6.28 9.39
C PHE A 10 -30.35 6.19 10.20
N LYS A 11 -30.25 5.13 11.03
CA LYS A 11 -29.03 4.72 11.72
C LYS A 11 -28.22 3.84 10.77
N GLY A 12 -26.97 4.19 10.51
CA GLY A 12 -26.03 3.26 9.90
C GLY A 12 -24.80 3.92 9.28
N ALA A 13 -23.66 3.54 9.79
CA ALA A 13 -22.29 3.75 9.35
C ALA A 13 -21.58 5.03 9.82
N ALA A 14 -20.59 4.79 10.65
CA ALA A 14 -19.71 5.73 11.30
C ALA A 14 -18.86 6.56 10.30
N GLY A 15 -18.74 7.86 10.54
CA GLY A 15 -17.57 8.63 10.19
C GLY A 15 -17.76 9.84 9.31
N PHE A 16 -18.80 9.97 8.51
CA PHE A 16 -19.03 11.17 7.70
C PHE A 16 -20.41 11.76 7.99
N LYS A 17 -20.51 12.68 8.93
CA LYS A 17 -21.72 13.49 9.10
C LYS A 17 -21.73 14.59 8.05
N ARG A 18 -22.41 14.34 6.92
CA ARG A 18 -22.79 15.39 5.99
C ARG A 18 -24.00 16.12 6.59
N TYR A 19 -23.78 17.29 7.17
CA TYR A 19 -24.85 18.21 7.56
C TYR A 19 -25.07 19.16 6.38
N ARG A 20 -26.22 19.06 5.72
CA ARG A 20 -26.59 19.95 4.64
C ARG A 20 -27.50 21.05 5.23
N ASP A 21 -26.97 22.24 5.39
CA ASP A 21 -27.75 23.40 5.71
C ASP A 21 -28.09 24.14 4.42
N SER A 22 -29.40 24.27 4.12
CA SER A 22 -29.91 24.76 2.87
C SER A 22 -29.99 26.30 2.86
N ALA A 23 -28.84 26.95 2.62
CA ALA A 23 -28.78 28.33 2.17
C ALA A 23 -27.56 28.61 1.26
N MET A 24 -26.54 27.78 1.30
CA MET A 24 -25.42 27.60 0.35
C MET A 24 -24.93 26.19 0.51
N ASP A 25 -24.53 25.49 -0.55
CA ASP A 25 -24.05 24.10 -0.52
C ASP A 25 -22.68 24.00 0.20
N MET A 26 -22.61 24.46 1.46
CA MET A 26 -21.41 24.36 2.28
C MET A 26 -21.30 22.98 2.91
N GLU A 27 -20.26 22.26 2.57
CA GLU A 27 -19.88 20.99 3.19
C GLU A 27 -18.93 21.26 4.36
N THR A 28 -19.01 20.41 5.40
CA THR A 28 -18.11 20.50 6.57
C THR A 28 -17.25 19.25 6.63
N ALA A 29 -15.93 19.43 6.58
CA ALA A 29 -14.95 18.37 6.75
C ALA A 29 -14.23 18.55 8.09
N THR A 30 -14.17 17.47 8.89
CA THR A 30 -13.45 17.44 10.18
C THR A 30 -12.26 16.50 10.08
N PHE A 31 -11.09 17.00 10.47
CA PHE A 31 -9.83 16.25 10.49
C PHE A 31 -9.27 16.20 11.91
N GLU A 32 -8.82 15.02 12.32
CA GLU A 32 -7.85 14.92 13.42
C GLU A 32 -6.47 15.28 12.87
N VAL A 33 -5.70 16.11 13.59
CA VAL A 33 -4.40 16.61 13.13
C VAL A 33 -3.33 16.30 14.17
N GLY A 34 -2.37 15.48 13.80
CA GLY A 34 -1.21 15.17 14.61
C GLY A 34 -0.05 16.12 14.37
N GLY A 35 0.84 16.26 15.37
CA GLY A 35 2.02 17.12 15.29
C GLY A 35 1.80 18.56 15.73
N MET A 36 0.60 18.92 16.21
CA MET A 36 0.29 20.24 16.74
C MET A 36 0.62 20.30 18.24
N SER A 37 1.47 21.24 18.65
CA SER A 37 1.89 21.40 20.06
C SER A 37 1.75 22.81 20.62
N CYS A 38 1.44 23.80 19.79
CA CYS A 38 1.39 25.21 20.21
C CYS A 38 0.45 26.05 19.35
N GLN A 39 0.15 27.26 19.81
CA GLN A 39 -0.70 28.21 19.08
C GLN A 39 -0.12 28.66 17.73
N GLY A 40 1.22 28.66 17.58
CA GLY A 40 1.86 28.90 16.31
C GLY A 40 1.53 27.83 15.26
N CYS A 41 1.38 26.56 15.70
CA CYS A 41 0.94 25.46 14.84
C CYS A 41 -0.51 25.70 14.38
N VAL A 42 -1.39 26.15 15.27
CA VAL A 42 -2.79 26.50 14.94
C VAL A 42 -2.84 27.58 13.88
N ALA A 43 -2.09 28.67 14.05
CA ALA A 43 -2.06 29.77 13.09
C ALA A 43 -1.51 29.34 11.72
N ASN A 44 -0.44 28.51 11.70
CA ASN A 44 0.14 27.99 10.47
C ASN A 44 -0.86 27.11 9.71
N LEU A 45 -1.50 26.18 10.38
CA LEU A 45 -2.49 25.29 9.78
C LEU A 45 -3.72 26.06 9.29
N THR A 46 -4.21 27.02 10.08
CA THR A 46 -5.32 27.90 9.68
C THR A 46 -5.01 28.62 8.37
N SER A 47 -3.82 29.22 8.28
CA SER A 47 -3.39 29.93 7.06
C SER A 47 -3.28 29.00 5.85
N ALA A 48 -2.75 27.80 6.04
CA ALA A 48 -2.60 26.80 5.00
C ALA A 48 -3.96 26.33 4.46
N LEU A 49 -4.93 26.07 5.34
CA LEU A 49 -6.27 25.63 4.94
C LEU A 49 -7.09 26.77 4.31
N GLN A 50 -6.94 28.01 4.82
CA GLN A 50 -7.59 29.19 4.23
C GLN A 50 -7.07 29.55 2.83
N SER A 51 -5.84 29.13 2.49
CA SER A 51 -5.28 29.34 1.15
C SER A 51 -5.82 28.38 0.08
N VAL A 52 -6.59 27.38 0.46
CA VAL A 52 -7.19 26.41 -0.46
C VAL A 52 -8.43 27.04 -1.09
N GLU A 53 -8.50 27.07 -2.42
CA GLU A 53 -9.64 27.59 -3.16
C GLU A 53 -10.90 26.77 -2.85
N GLY A 54 -12.02 27.45 -2.57
CA GLY A 54 -13.29 26.82 -2.18
C GLY A 54 -13.47 26.64 -0.65
N VAL A 55 -12.49 27.01 0.17
CA VAL A 55 -12.61 27.01 1.63
C VAL A 55 -13.25 28.34 2.09
N ALA A 56 -14.40 28.23 2.76
CA ALA A 56 -15.14 29.38 3.25
C ALA A 56 -14.69 29.82 4.65
N SER A 57 -14.51 28.87 5.56
CA SER A 57 -14.01 29.13 6.92
C SER A 57 -13.31 27.91 7.51
N VAL A 58 -12.43 28.16 8.48
CA VAL A 58 -11.63 27.12 9.14
C VAL A 58 -11.61 27.39 10.63
N GLU A 59 -11.91 26.35 11.41
CA GLU A 59 -11.76 26.34 12.86
C GLU A 59 -10.70 25.31 13.22
N VAL A 60 -9.56 25.77 13.76
CA VAL A 60 -8.43 24.88 14.13
C VAL A 60 -8.18 24.96 15.62
N GLU A 61 -8.15 23.80 16.24
CA GLU A 61 -7.71 23.58 17.60
C GLU A 61 -6.51 22.63 17.65
N ILE A 62 -5.81 22.58 18.78
CA ILE A 62 -4.69 21.63 18.94
C ILE A 62 -5.24 20.19 18.85
N GLY A 63 -4.88 19.50 17.78
CA GLY A 63 -5.31 18.12 17.51
C GLY A 63 -6.51 17.98 16.59
N SER A 64 -7.19 19.07 16.18
CA SER A 64 -8.34 19.00 15.25
C SER A 64 -8.45 20.23 14.35
N ALA A 65 -9.04 20.02 13.16
CA ALA A 65 -9.41 21.08 12.25
C ALA A 65 -10.80 20.80 11.65
N VAL A 66 -11.66 21.81 11.68
CA VAL A 66 -12.97 21.80 11.03
C VAL A 66 -12.93 22.81 9.87
N VAL A 67 -13.25 22.34 8.69
CA VAL A 67 -13.18 23.13 7.44
C VAL A 67 -14.56 23.18 6.81
N HIS A 68 -15.08 24.40 6.60
CA HIS A 68 -16.29 24.63 5.83
C HIS A 68 -15.90 25.02 4.40
N HIS A 69 -16.37 24.25 3.42
CA HIS A 69 -15.95 24.40 2.02
C HIS A 69 -17.08 24.15 1.03
N GLU A 70 -16.90 24.64 -0.18
CA GLU A 70 -17.77 24.39 -1.32
C GLU A 70 -17.05 23.48 -2.31
N ASP A 71 -17.53 22.23 -2.43
CA ASP A 71 -17.06 21.22 -3.40
C ASP A 71 -15.52 20.97 -3.43
N VAL A 72 -14.85 21.08 -2.28
CA VAL A 72 -13.41 20.76 -2.17
C VAL A 72 -13.23 19.32 -1.76
N ALA A 73 -12.46 18.55 -2.56
CA ALA A 73 -12.18 17.17 -2.25
C ALA A 73 -11.40 17.03 -0.92
N ALA A 74 -11.79 16.08 -0.07
CA ALA A 74 -11.13 15.82 1.21
C ALA A 74 -9.62 15.53 1.06
N ALA A 75 -9.20 14.95 -0.09
CA ALA A 75 -7.79 14.73 -0.44
C ALA A 75 -7.00 16.04 -0.61
N THR A 76 -7.62 17.10 -1.14
CA THR A 76 -7.00 18.43 -1.29
C THR A 76 -6.77 19.04 0.09
N LEU A 77 -7.77 18.96 0.97
CA LEU A 77 -7.68 19.48 2.34
C LEU A 77 -6.63 18.72 3.15
N SER A 78 -6.61 17.39 3.09
CA SER A 78 -5.58 16.57 3.75
C SER A 78 -4.18 16.83 3.17
N GLY A 79 -4.08 17.10 1.87
CA GLY A 79 -2.84 17.54 1.22
C GLY A 79 -2.32 18.87 1.74
N ALA A 80 -3.21 19.84 1.98
CA ALA A 80 -2.85 21.13 2.58
C ALA A 80 -2.36 20.99 4.02
N ILE A 81 -3.01 20.12 4.82
CA ILE A 81 -2.57 19.82 6.19
C ILE A 81 -1.18 19.19 6.20
N THR A 82 -0.93 18.21 5.34
CA THR A 82 0.38 17.54 5.25
C THR A 82 1.45 18.44 4.65
N GLY A 83 1.10 19.29 3.69
CA GLY A 83 1.97 20.31 3.12
C GLY A 83 2.40 21.38 4.14
N ALA A 84 1.57 21.66 5.15
CA ALA A 84 1.89 22.54 6.27
C ALA A 84 2.79 21.84 7.35
N GLY A 85 3.16 20.58 7.16
CA GLY A 85 4.02 19.82 8.04
C GLY A 85 3.32 19.07 9.17
N PHE A 86 1.99 18.96 9.10
CA PHE A 86 1.18 18.22 10.07
C PHE A 86 0.79 16.83 9.55
N THR A 87 0.35 15.94 10.42
CA THR A 87 -0.14 14.62 10.05
C THR A 87 -1.63 14.54 10.25
N VAL A 88 -2.34 13.97 9.26
CA VAL A 88 -3.74 13.58 9.42
C VAL A 88 -3.74 12.09 9.73
N PRO A 89 -4.11 11.65 10.95
CA PRO A 89 -4.32 10.24 11.22
C PRO A 89 -5.40 9.73 10.26
N GLU A 90 -5.09 8.72 9.46
CA GLU A 90 -6.10 8.13 8.58
C GLU A 90 -7.23 7.57 9.45
N SER A 91 -8.35 8.30 9.51
CA SER A 91 -9.58 7.80 10.12
C SER A 91 -10.08 6.62 9.28
N ASN A 92 -9.92 5.41 9.81
CA ASN A 92 -10.40 4.16 9.24
C ASN A 92 -9.79 3.80 7.89
N PHE A 93 -8.60 3.20 7.90
CA PHE A 93 -8.02 2.54 6.74
C PHE A 93 -9.05 1.56 6.14
N ASN A 94 -9.63 1.91 4.99
CA ASN A 94 -10.66 1.11 4.36
C ASN A 94 -10.04 -0.07 3.62
N TRP A 95 -10.17 -1.28 4.19
CA TRP A 95 -9.77 -2.54 3.56
C TRP A 95 -10.78 -3.05 2.52
N GLY A 96 -11.91 -2.37 2.34
CA GLY A 96 -13.00 -2.81 1.46
C GLY A 96 -12.89 -2.41 0.00
N ASP A 97 -11.84 -1.71 -0.41
CA ASP A 97 -11.68 -1.20 -1.77
C ASP A 97 -11.26 -2.31 -2.74
N ARG A 98 -12.23 -2.83 -3.51
CA ARG A 98 -12.01 -3.92 -4.47
C ARG A 98 -11.08 -3.53 -5.62
N ALA A 99 -11.05 -2.27 -6.02
CA ALA A 99 -10.17 -1.81 -7.09
C ALA A 99 -8.70 -1.88 -6.65
N VAL A 100 -8.41 -1.44 -5.42
CA VAL A 100 -7.08 -1.51 -4.81
C VAL A 100 -6.66 -2.97 -4.58
N TRP A 101 -7.58 -3.86 -4.13
CA TRP A 101 -7.29 -5.30 -4.01
C TRP A 101 -6.93 -5.93 -5.35
N LYS A 102 -7.66 -5.61 -6.42
CA LYS A 102 -7.38 -6.12 -7.77
C LYS A 102 -6.04 -5.61 -8.30
N GLN A 103 -5.73 -4.33 -8.09
CA GLN A 103 -4.47 -3.74 -8.50
C GLN A 103 -3.29 -4.34 -7.72
N SER A 104 -3.40 -4.47 -6.40
CA SER A 104 -2.36 -5.09 -5.58
C SER A 104 -2.13 -6.56 -5.93
N ALA A 105 -3.19 -7.32 -6.24
CA ALA A 105 -3.07 -8.69 -6.72
C ALA A 105 -2.33 -8.77 -8.06
N HIS A 106 -2.63 -7.85 -8.99
CA HIS A 106 -1.95 -7.78 -10.28
C HIS A 106 -0.45 -7.52 -10.10
N ASN A 107 -0.09 -6.56 -9.27
CA ASN A 107 1.30 -6.23 -8.97
C ASN A 107 2.03 -7.40 -8.30
N THR A 108 1.41 -8.00 -7.26
CA THR A 108 1.96 -9.17 -6.56
C THR A 108 2.20 -10.35 -7.51
N LYS A 109 1.32 -10.56 -8.48
CA LYS A 109 1.48 -11.62 -9.48
C LYS A 109 2.74 -11.44 -10.33
N TRP A 110 3.02 -10.23 -10.81
CA TRP A 110 4.22 -9.98 -11.62
C TRP A 110 5.51 -10.10 -10.81
N CYS A 111 5.48 -9.64 -9.56
CA CYS A 111 6.57 -9.83 -8.61
C CYS A 111 6.82 -11.32 -8.36
N LEU A 112 5.75 -12.11 -8.14
CA LEU A 112 5.86 -13.57 -7.96
C LEU A 112 6.47 -14.27 -9.18
N VAL A 113 6.10 -13.88 -10.40
CA VAL A 113 6.69 -14.43 -11.62
C VAL A 113 8.19 -14.14 -11.67
N GLY A 114 8.61 -12.91 -11.36
CA GLY A 114 10.02 -12.53 -11.33
C GLY A 114 10.82 -13.35 -10.30
N CYS A 115 10.31 -13.44 -9.08
CA CYS A 115 10.91 -14.24 -8.00
C CYS A 115 11.00 -15.73 -8.38
N SER A 116 9.92 -16.31 -8.87
CA SER A 116 9.86 -17.74 -9.24
C SER A 116 10.86 -18.12 -10.33
N ILE A 117 11.17 -17.25 -11.27
CA ILE A 117 12.16 -17.53 -12.32
C ILE A 117 13.55 -17.74 -11.71
N GLY A 118 13.97 -16.85 -10.80
CA GLY A 118 15.29 -16.94 -10.17
C GLY A 118 15.37 -18.05 -9.13
N ASP A 119 14.36 -18.17 -8.28
CA ASP A 119 14.30 -19.15 -7.21
C ASP A 119 14.24 -20.59 -7.78
N PHE A 120 13.21 -20.90 -8.55
CA PHE A 120 13.03 -22.23 -9.15
C PHE A 120 14.13 -22.56 -10.15
N GLY A 121 14.61 -21.57 -10.91
CA GLY A 121 15.74 -21.76 -11.82
C GLY A 121 17.00 -22.17 -11.08
N THR A 122 17.28 -21.61 -9.93
CA THR A 122 18.43 -21.98 -9.10
C THR A 122 18.27 -23.37 -8.52
N ILE A 123 17.13 -23.71 -7.93
CA ILE A 123 16.87 -25.05 -7.37
C ILE A 123 16.95 -26.10 -8.48
N ALA A 124 16.33 -25.86 -9.64
CA ALA A 124 16.38 -26.77 -10.79
C ALA A 124 17.82 -26.97 -11.30
N PHE A 125 18.63 -25.91 -11.31
CA PHE A 125 20.04 -25.99 -11.71
C PHE A 125 20.83 -26.95 -10.81
N PHE A 126 20.68 -26.83 -9.49
CA PHE A 126 21.32 -27.75 -8.56
C PHE A 126 20.74 -29.17 -8.61
N GLN A 127 19.43 -29.30 -8.80
CA GLN A 127 18.75 -30.58 -8.82
C GLN A 127 19.03 -31.41 -10.08
N PHE A 128 19.16 -30.80 -11.26
CA PHE A 128 19.21 -31.47 -12.56
C PHE A 128 20.57 -31.37 -13.26
N ILE A 129 21.35 -30.31 -12.99
CA ILE A 129 22.61 -30.08 -13.70
C ILE A 129 23.82 -30.30 -12.77
N LEU A 130 23.76 -29.79 -11.55
CA LEU A 130 24.88 -29.87 -10.58
C LEU A 130 24.65 -30.98 -9.54
N THR A 131 24.26 -32.17 -9.99
CA THR A 131 23.91 -33.31 -9.13
C THR A 131 25.09 -33.86 -8.29
N ASP A 132 26.33 -33.67 -8.75
CA ASP A 132 27.55 -34.20 -8.08
C ASP A 132 28.06 -33.28 -6.96
N VAL A 133 27.46 -32.10 -6.78
CA VAL A 133 27.91 -31.11 -5.78
C VAL A 133 27.03 -31.20 -4.53
N SER A 134 27.64 -31.71 -3.46
CA SER A 134 26.98 -31.81 -2.15
C SER A 134 27.00 -30.50 -1.40
N TRP A 135 26.19 -29.55 -1.84
CA TRP A 135 25.99 -28.28 -1.11
C TRP A 135 24.95 -28.46 0.00
N PRO A 136 25.17 -27.82 1.17
CA PRO A 136 24.11 -27.75 2.19
C PRO A 136 22.82 -27.12 1.64
N THR A 137 21.70 -27.76 1.92
CA THR A 137 20.36 -27.26 1.48
C THR A 137 20.13 -25.77 1.77
N MET A 138 20.57 -25.33 2.97
CA MET A 138 20.45 -23.92 3.36
C MET A 138 21.19 -22.98 2.40
N ASN A 139 22.36 -23.36 1.90
CA ASN A 139 23.12 -22.52 0.97
C ASN A 139 22.44 -22.44 -0.40
N ILE A 140 21.84 -23.55 -0.86
CA ILE A 140 21.06 -23.56 -2.11
C ILE A 140 19.84 -22.65 -1.97
N MET A 141 19.12 -22.72 -0.84
CA MET A 141 17.97 -21.88 -0.58
C MET A 141 18.33 -20.39 -0.51
N LEU A 142 19.41 -20.03 0.18
CA LEU A 142 19.87 -18.64 0.25
C LEU A 142 20.28 -18.11 -1.14
N LEU A 143 20.92 -18.93 -1.96
CA LEU A 143 21.29 -18.56 -3.32
C LEU A 143 20.05 -18.44 -4.21
N ALA A 144 19.09 -19.35 -4.08
CA ALA A 144 17.81 -19.31 -4.80
C ALA A 144 17.04 -18.04 -4.47
N MET A 145 16.93 -17.72 -3.18
CA MET A 145 16.28 -16.50 -2.69
C MET A 145 16.99 -15.22 -3.20
N PHE A 146 18.31 -15.20 -3.21
CA PHE A 146 19.08 -14.08 -3.78
C PHE A 146 18.82 -13.92 -5.29
N ASN A 147 18.85 -15.01 -6.04
CA ASN A 147 18.59 -14.99 -7.48
C ASN A 147 17.13 -14.61 -7.79
N GLY A 148 16.16 -15.10 -7.02
CA GLY A 148 14.75 -14.71 -7.11
C GLY A 148 14.56 -13.22 -6.92
N LEU A 149 15.20 -12.66 -5.88
CA LEU A 149 15.20 -11.22 -5.63
C LEU A 149 15.81 -10.44 -6.80
N MET A 150 16.96 -10.87 -7.32
CA MET A 150 17.65 -10.21 -8.43
C MET A 150 16.82 -10.24 -9.72
N THR A 151 16.23 -11.37 -10.08
CA THR A 151 15.37 -11.51 -11.26
C THR A 151 14.09 -10.70 -11.14
N SER A 152 13.50 -10.62 -9.96
CA SER A 152 12.33 -9.79 -9.70
C SER A 152 12.64 -8.30 -9.84
N ILE A 153 13.73 -7.82 -9.23
CA ILE A 153 14.19 -6.43 -9.36
C ILE A 153 14.49 -6.09 -10.83
N ALA A 154 15.14 -7.01 -11.55
CA ALA A 154 15.44 -6.80 -12.97
C ALA A 154 14.16 -6.71 -13.81
N LEU A 155 13.18 -7.59 -13.58
CA LEU A 155 11.90 -7.59 -14.27
C LEU A 155 11.10 -6.32 -13.97
N GLU A 156 11.00 -5.93 -12.69
CA GLU A 156 10.32 -4.68 -12.30
C GLU A 156 11.01 -3.46 -12.89
N THR A 157 12.34 -3.40 -12.82
CA THR A 157 13.10 -2.31 -13.44
C THR A 157 12.80 -2.22 -14.92
N PHE A 158 12.81 -3.37 -15.65
CA PHE A 158 12.50 -3.40 -17.08
C PHE A 158 11.08 -2.89 -17.38
N ILE A 159 10.09 -3.27 -16.59
CA ILE A 159 8.72 -2.78 -16.76
C ILE A 159 8.64 -1.26 -16.53
N LEU A 160 9.29 -0.77 -15.48
CA LEU A 160 9.29 0.65 -15.11
C LEU A 160 10.09 1.54 -16.09
N THR A 161 11.06 1.01 -16.83
CA THR A 161 11.80 1.78 -17.86
C THR A 161 10.93 2.30 -18.99
N LYS A 162 9.72 1.76 -19.14
CA LYS A 162 8.73 2.29 -20.09
C LYS A 162 8.12 3.62 -19.65
N GLN A 163 8.25 3.99 -18.38
CA GLN A 163 7.60 5.15 -17.78
C GLN A 163 8.61 6.15 -17.17
N MET A 164 9.81 5.70 -16.85
CA MET A 164 10.84 6.51 -16.19
C MET A 164 12.26 6.09 -16.61
N THR A 165 13.26 6.89 -16.23
CA THR A 165 14.68 6.59 -16.53
C THR A 165 15.13 5.32 -15.78
N ILE A 166 16.10 4.58 -16.33
CA ILE A 166 16.65 3.34 -15.75
C ILE A 166 17.05 3.52 -14.28
N SER A 167 17.75 4.63 -13.96
CA SER A 167 18.20 4.91 -12.58
C SER A 167 17.03 5.11 -11.62
N GLN A 168 15.98 5.79 -12.04
CA GLN A 168 14.75 5.98 -11.26
C GLN A 168 14.00 4.66 -11.12
N ALA A 169 13.86 3.90 -12.21
CA ALA A 169 13.21 2.60 -12.23
C ALA A 169 13.87 1.63 -11.25
N PHE A 170 15.20 1.52 -11.28
CA PHE A 170 15.96 0.67 -10.37
C PHE A 170 15.81 1.09 -8.90
N ARG A 171 15.93 2.39 -8.60
CA ARG A 171 15.73 2.91 -7.23
C ARG A 171 14.31 2.65 -6.72
N THR A 172 13.33 2.78 -7.60
CA THR A 172 11.94 2.50 -7.29
C THR A 172 11.72 1.01 -7.04
N ALA A 173 12.20 0.13 -7.91
CA ALA A 173 12.14 -1.31 -7.73
C ALA A 173 12.78 -1.76 -6.42
N CYS A 174 14.04 -1.34 -6.13
CA CYS A 174 14.71 -1.69 -4.89
C CYS A 174 14.05 -1.12 -3.63
N GLY A 175 13.69 0.16 -3.65
CA GLY A 175 13.16 0.84 -2.45
C GLY A 175 11.73 0.48 -2.09
N MET A 176 10.97 0.03 -3.09
CA MET A 176 9.53 -0.17 -2.92
C MET A 176 9.13 -1.62 -2.71
N SER A 177 9.82 -2.57 -3.29
CA SER A 177 9.37 -3.97 -3.35
C SER A 177 10.15 -4.92 -2.45
N LEU A 178 11.29 -4.49 -1.89
CA LEU A 178 12.20 -5.38 -1.16
C LEU A 178 11.52 -6.17 -0.04
N ILE A 179 10.69 -5.51 0.80
CA ILE A 179 9.99 -6.18 1.92
C ILE A 179 8.99 -7.20 1.40
N SER A 180 8.24 -6.83 0.35
CA SER A 180 7.26 -7.70 -0.30
C SER A 180 7.94 -8.92 -0.92
N MET A 181 9.06 -8.74 -1.63
CA MET A 181 9.84 -9.79 -2.26
C MET A 181 10.45 -10.75 -1.23
N LEU A 182 11.08 -10.22 -0.18
CA LEU A 182 11.66 -11.03 0.89
C LEU A 182 10.59 -11.87 1.62
N SER A 183 9.42 -11.29 1.89
CA SER A 183 8.32 -12.03 2.52
C SER A 183 7.77 -13.13 1.62
N MET A 184 7.71 -12.89 0.31
CA MET A 184 7.30 -13.85 -0.71
C MET A 184 8.26 -15.03 -0.79
N GLU A 185 9.55 -14.76 -0.95
CA GLU A 185 10.61 -15.75 -1.03
C GLU A 185 10.69 -16.58 0.25
N ALA A 186 10.63 -15.92 1.41
CA ALA A 186 10.62 -16.65 2.69
C ALA A 186 9.41 -17.59 2.81
N ALA A 187 8.21 -17.14 2.39
CA ALA A 187 7.01 -17.98 2.43
C ALA A 187 7.12 -19.19 1.50
N MET A 188 7.62 -19.01 0.28
CA MET A 188 7.82 -20.11 -0.68
C MET A 188 8.82 -21.12 -0.15
N ASN A 189 9.98 -20.67 0.35
CA ASN A 189 11.02 -21.54 0.89
C ASN A 189 10.57 -22.28 2.17
N ILE A 190 9.82 -21.64 3.06
CA ILE A 190 9.24 -22.30 4.24
C ILE A 190 8.30 -23.43 3.80
N VAL A 191 7.44 -23.20 2.82
CA VAL A 191 6.53 -24.24 2.31
C VAL A 191 7.31 -25.39 1.66
N ASP A 192 8.37 -25.10 0.89
CA ASP A 192 9.21 -26.15 0.31
C ASP A 192 9.84 -27.01 1.38
N VAL A 193 10.49 -26.42 2.37
CA VAL A 193 11.11 -27.18 3.49
C VAL A 193 10.07 -27.99 4.26
N LEU A 194 8.89 -27.47 4.50
CA LEU A 194 7.83 -28.18 5.23
C LEU A 194 7.30 -29.41 4.47
N ILE A 195 7.29 -29.36 3.14
CA ILE A 195 6.74 -30.45 2.32
C ILE A 195 7.84 -31.44 1.91
N THR A 196 9.02 -30.96 1.54
CA THR A 196 10.09 -31.78 0.97
C THR A 196 11.23 -32.10 1.95
N GLY A 197 11.32 -31.34 3.04
CA GLY A 197 12.45 -31.39 3.97
C GLY A 197 13.71 -30.68 3.49
N GLY A 198 13.67 -30.00 2.33
CA GLY A 198 14.82 -29.32 1.76
C GLY A 198 14.50 -28.46 0.53
N ALA A 199 15.51 -27.97 -0.15
CA ALA A 199 15.36 -27.26 -1.43
C ALA A 199 15.15 -28.29 -2.55
N MET A 200 13.89 -28.57 -2.89
CA MET A 200 13.53 -29.60 -3.86
C MET A 200 12.36 -29.14 -4.74
N LEU A 201 12.61 -28.95 -6.02
CA LEU A 201 11.57 -28.59 -6.98
C LEU A 201 10.79 -29.86 -7.38
N ALA A 202 9.65 -30.08 -6.72
CA ALA A 202 8.72 -31.14 -7.06
C ALA A 202 7.42 -30.53 -7.61
N TRP A 203 6.82 -31.18 -8.61
CA TRP A 203 5.62 -30.66 -9.27
C TRP A 203 4.44 -30.43 -8.29
N TYR A 204 4.33 -31.24 -7.24
CA TYR A 204 3.26 -31.13 -6.24
C TYR A 204 3.52 -30.03 -5.19
N THR A 205 4.77 -29.53 -5.06
CA THR A 205 5.11 -28.43 -4.14
C THR A 205 4.88 -27.06 -4.78
N LEU A 206 4.94 -26.96 -6.10
CA LEU A 206 4.77 -25.71 -6.83
C LEU A 206 3.45 -24.97 -6.51
N PRO A 207 2.26 -25.63 -6.54
CA PRO A 207 1.01 -24.92 -6.25
C PRO A 207 0.94 -24.33 -4.83
N PRO A 208 1.27 -25.06 -3.75
CA PRO A 208 1.26 -24.49 -2.41
C PRO A 208 2.35 -23.43 -2.19
N MET A 209 3.54 -23.56 -2.78
CA MET A 209 4.60 -22.57 -2.73
C MET A 209 4.15 -21.26 -3.37
N LEU A 210 3.63 -21.31 -4.61
CA LEU A 210 3.13 -20.14 -5.32
C LEU A 210 1.95 -19.49 -4.61
N LEU A 211 1.06 -20.28 -4.02
CA LEU A 211 -0.07 -19.76 -3.24
C LEU A 211 0.41 -19.02 -1.99
N ALA A 212 1.34 -19.60 -1.24
CA ALA A 212 1.93 -18.97 -0.05
C ALA A 212 2.69 -17.69 -0.43
N GLY A 213 3.51 -17.75 -1.48
CA GLY A 213 4.24 -16.60 -2.01
C GLY A 213 3.33 -15.48 -2.51
N PHE A 214 2.15 -15.79 -3.03
CA PHE A 214 1.16 -14.80 -3.43
C PHE A 214 0.42 -14.19 -2.24
N LEU A 215 -0.10 -15.02 -1.34
CA LEU A 215 -0.97 -14.58 -0.25
C LEU A 215 -0.23 -13.77 0.81
N THR A 216 1.04 -14.10 1.09
CA THR A 216 1.83 -13.44 2.15
C THR A 216 2.07 -11.95 1.90
N PRO A 217 2.58 -11.51 0.74
CA PRO A 217 2.81 -10.09 0.49
C PRO A 217 1.55 -9.32 0.04
N TRP A 218 0.48 -9.99 -0.38
CA TRP A 218 -0.69 -9.35 -0.97
C TRP A 218 -1.37 -8.33 -0.06
N PRO A 219 -1.65 -8.59 1.25
CA PRO A 219 -2.20 -7.58 2.16
C PRO A 219 -1.25 -6.41 2.41
N TYR A 220 0.06 -6.67 2.47
CA TYR A 220 1.07 -5.62 2.59
C TYR A 220 1.08 -4.72 1.35
N ASN A 221 1.02 -5.29 0.16
CA ASN A 221 0.96 -4.55 -1.09
C ASN A 221 -0.33 -3.73 -1.22
N TYR A 222 -1.48 -4.25 -0.71
CA TYR A 222 -2.72 -3.49 -0.60
C TYR A 222 -2.55 -2.26 0.30
N TRP A 223 -2.07 -2.48 1.54
CA TRP A 223 -1.84 -1.41 2.50
C TRP A 223 -0.93 -0.32 1.93
N ARG A 224 0.13 -0.73 1.30
CA ARG A 224 1.12 0.16 0.71
C ARG A 224 0.55 0.96 -0.47
N LEU A 225 -0.18 0.31 -1.38
CA LEU A 225 -0.83 0.98 -2.50
C LEU A 225 -1.83 2.02 -2.00
N LYS A 226 -2.62 1.67 -1.00
CA LYS A 226 -3.62 2.57 -0.40
C LYS A 226 -2.99 3.76 0.34
N LYS A 227 -1.85 3.54 1.01
CA LYS A 227 -1.19 4.58 1.83
C LYS A 227 -0.35 5.56 1.02
N TYR A 228 0.34 5.08 -0.01
CA TYR A 228 1.34 5.87 -0.74
C TYR A 228 0.93 6.18 -2.17
N ASP A 229 -0.19 5.65 -2.64
CA ASP A 229 -0.64 5.71 -4.04
C ASP A 229 0.45 5.28 -5.04
N LYS A 230 1.29 4.35 -4.61
CA LYS A 230 2.44 3.84 -5.37
C LYS A 230 2.30 2.35 -5.60
N ALA A 231 2.01 1.98 -6.83
CA ALA A 231 2.07 0.60 -7.28
C ALA A 231 3.52 0.08 -7.30
N CYS A 232 3.71 -1.22 -7.05
CA CYS A 232 5.02 -1.86 -7.23
C CYS A 232 5.37 -2.07 -8.70
N CYS A 233 4.38 -2.15 -9.60
CA CYS A 233 4.57 -2.36 -11.04
C CYS A 233 3.47 -1.66 -11.82
#